data_efa47307906b123a62f92588c3f4db62
#
_entry.id   efa47307906b123a62f92588c3f4db62
#
_cell.length_a   1.000
_cell.length_b   1.000
_cell.length_c   1.000
_cell.angle_alpha   90.00
_cell.angle_beta   90.00
_cell.angle_gamma   90.00
#
_symmetry.space_group_name_H-M   'P 1'
#
loop_
_entity.id
_entity.type
_entity.pdbx_description
1 polymer ?
#
loop_
_entity_poly.entity_id
_entity_poly.type
_entity_poly.pdbx_seq_one_letter_code
_entity_poly.pdbx_strand_id
1 'polypeptide(L)'
;MKMKGYAMLGIGKTGWIEKDVPACGPLDAIVKPLAVSPCTSDVHTVWEGAIGERHDMILGHEAVGEVVETGELVKDLKVGDKVIVPAITPDWGSLEAQGGYSMHSGGMLAGWKFSNFKDGVF
;
A
#
# COMPACT_ATOMS: atom_id res chain seq x y z
N MET A 1 2.46 10.27 15.12
CA MET A 1 1.95 11.26 14.12
C MET A 1 0.72 10.67 13.46
N LYS A 2 -0.30 11.49 13.20
CA LYS A 2 -1.56 11.05 12.57
C LYS A 2 -1.54 11.37 11.07
N MET A 3 -2.19 10.52 10.29
CA MET A 3 -2.48 10.73 8.87
C MET A 3 -3.98 10.63 8.63
N LYS A 4 -4.47 11.33 7.60
CA LYS A 4 -5.84 11.23 7.13
C LYS A 4 -5.89 10.45 5.84
N GLY A 5 -6.90 9.61 5.69
CA GLY A 5 -7.14 8.87 4.47
C GLY A 5 -8.63 8.68 4.20
N TYR A 6 -8.97 8.56 2.93
CA TYR A 6 -10.31 8.16 2.53
C TYR A 6 -10.37 6.64 2.53
N ALA A 7 -11.28 6.07 3.27
CA ALA A 7 -11.26 4.65 3.60
C ALA A 7 -12.56 3.93 3.29
N MET A 8 -12.45 2.62 3.08
CA MET A 8 -13.57 1.69 3.18
C MET A 8 -13.90 1.51 4.66
N LEU A 9 -15.14 1.81 5.02
CA LEU A 9 -15.67 1.62 6.38
C LEU A 9 -16.44 0.30 6.53
N GLY A 10 -16.79 -0.30 5.42
CA GLY A 10 -17.52 -1.53 5.25
C GLY A 10 -17.98 -1.63 3.80
N ILE A 11 -18.58 -2.74 3.40
CA ILE A 11 -19.14 -2.90 2.04
C ILE A 11 -20.18 -1.80 1.79
N GLY A 12 -20.00 -1.07 0.70
CA GLY A 12 -20.87 0.04 0.30
C GLY A 12 -20.75 1.31 1.15
N LYS A 13 -19.71 1.40 2.01
CA LYS A 13 -19.50 2.55 2.90
C LYS A 13 -18.08 3.06 2.82
N THR A 14 -17.94 4.36 2.63
CA THR A 14 -16.63 5.05 2.62
C THR A 14 -16.69 6.31 3.45
N GLY A 15 -15.54 6.79 3.87
CA GLY A 15 -15.42 8.06 4.59
C GLY A 15 -13.98 8.39 4.96
N TRP A 16 -13.77 9.59 5.48
CA TRP A 16 -12.48 10.04 5.98
C TRP A 16 -12.23 9.47 7.37
N ILE A 17 -11.02 8.94 7.58
CA ILE A 17 -10.55 8.46 8.87
C ILE A 17 -9.19 9.05 9.21
N GLU A 18 -8.81 8.94 10.47
CA GLU A 18 -7.46 9.24 10.94
C GLU A 18 -6.84 7.95 11.49
N LYS A 19 -5.59 7.71 11.11
CA LYS A 19 -4.78 6.60 11.63
C LYS A 19 -3.40 7.12 12.03
N ASP A 20 -2.68 6.31 12.79
CA ASP A 20 -1.27 6.56 13.01
C ASP A 20 -0.48 6.31 11.73
N VAL A 21 0.51 7.16 11.48
CA VAL A 21 1.49 6.89 10.43
C VAL A 21 2.21 5.59 10.78
N PRO A 22 2.35 4.63 9.83
CA PRO A 22 3.02 3.38 10.09
C PRO A 22 4.46 3.56 10.58
N ALA A 23 4.93 2.64 11.41
CA ALA A 23 6.34 2.61 11.78
C ALA A 23 7.18 2.15 10.59
N CYS A 24 8.29 2.83 10.35
CA CYS A 24 9.25 2.44 9.31
C CYS A 24 10.06 1.24 9.79
N GLY A 25 9.87 0.08 9.16
CA GLY A 25 10.72 -1.09 9.42
C GLY A 25 12.08 -0.99 8.73
N PRO A 26 13.01 -1.89 9.03
CA PRO A 26 14.39 -1.80 8.53
C PRO A 26 14.51 -1.84 6.99
N LEU A 27 13.58 -2.47 6.30
CA LEU A 27 13.55 -2.55 4.82
C LEU A 27 12.44 -1.69 4.20
N ASP A 28 11.73 -0.90 5.00
CA ASP A 28 10.61 -0.09 4.55
C ASP A 28 11.04 1.33 4.17
N ALA A 29 10.20 2.01 3.41
CA ALA A 29 10.24 3.46 3.24
C ALA A 29 8.85 4.04 3.50
N ILE A 30 8.79 5.17 4.17
CA ILE A 30 7.55 5.94 4.31
C ILE A 30 7.50 6.97 3.20
N VAL A 31 6.42 6.94 2.45
CA VAL A 31 6.19 7.84 1.33
C VAL A 31 5.02 8.76 1.66
N LYS A 32 5.23 10.06 1.56
CA LYS A 32 4.17 11.06 1.62
C LYS A 32 3.55 11.22 0.24
N PRO A 33 2.26 10.88 0.05
CA PRO A 33 1.61 11.02 -1.25
C PRO A 33 1.57 12.48 -1.70
N LEU A 34 1.89 12.72 -2.96
CA LEU A 34 1.73 14.00 -3.66
C LEU A 34 0.50 13.99 -4.55
N ALA A 35 0.20 12.85 -5.17
CA ALA A 35 -1.01 12.60 -5.93
C ALA A 35 -1.36 11.11 -5.86
N VAL A 36 -2.64 10.82 -5.78
CA VAL A 36 -3.18 9.46 -5.75
C VAL A 36 -4.24 9.34 -6.85
N SER A 37 -4.18 8.27 -7.62
CA SER A 37 -5.20 7.95 -8.63
C SER A 37 -6.14 6.87 -8.07
N PRO A 38 -7.46 7.12 -8.05
CA PRO A 38 -8.40 6.05 -7.78
C PRO A 38 -8.43 5.06 -8.96
N CYS A 39 -8.43 3.79 -8.64
CA CYS A 39 -8.53 2.68 -9.58
C CYS A 39 -9.94 2.08 -9.56
N THR A 40 -10.36 1.45 -10.65
CA THR A 40 -11.63 0.71 -10.69
C THR A 40 -11.68 -0.41 -9.63
N SER A 41 -10.53 -0.99 -9.28
CA SER A 41 -10.47 -2.00 -8.22
C SER A 41 -10.84 -1.47 -6.83
N ASP A 42 -10.63 -0.18 -6.55
CA ASP A 42 -11.13 0.46 -5.32
C ASP A 42 -12.67 0.42 -5.29
N VAL A 43 -13.30 0.66 -6.44
CA VAL A 43 -14.77 0.60 -6.59
C VAL A 43 -15.28 -0.81 -6.34
N HIS A 44 -14.67 -1.82 -6.98
CA HIS A 44 -15.02 -3.22 -6.77
C HIS A 44 -14.78 -3.68 -5.34
N THR A 45 -13.71 -3.21 -4.72
CA THR A 45 -13.39 -3.50 -3.31
C THR A 45 -14.48 -2.98 -2.38
N VAL A 46 -14.91 -1.74 -2.56
CA VAL A 46 -15.90 -1.10 -1.68
C VAL A 46 -17.31 -1.60 -1.94
N TRP A 47 -17.74 -1.60 -3.21
CA TRP A 47 -19.14 -1.81 -3.53
C TRP A 47 -19.52 -3.26 -3.72
N GLU A 48 -18.58 -4.09 -4.16
CA GLU A 48 -18.80 -5.51 -4.42
C GLU A 48 -18.13 -6.43 -3.39
N GLY A 49 -17.31 -5.87 -2.50
CA GLY A 49 -16.57 -6.68 -1.52
C GLY A 49 -15.57 -7.63 -2.17
N ALA A 50 -14.93 -7.22 -3.27
CA ALA A 50 -14.05 -8.08 -4.10
C ALA A 50 -12.92 -8.76 -3.33
N ILE A 51 -12.45 -8.15 -2.24
CA ILE A 51 -11.43 -8.71 -1.34
C ILE A 51 -11.98 -9.03 0.06
N GLY A 52 -13.30 -9.16 0.17
CA GLY A 52 -14.03 -9.33 1.44
C GLY A 52 -14.26 -7.99 2.15
N GLU A 53 -15.08 -8.05 3.19
CA GLU A 53 -15.37 -6.86 3.99
C GLU A 53 -14.14 -6.39 4.75
N ARG A 54 -13.87 -5.10 4.67
CA ARG A 54 -12.78 -4.41 5.38
C ARG A 54 -13.32 -3.20 6.10
N HIS A 55 -12.72 -2.87 7.23
CA HIS A 55 -13.07 -1.72 8.04
C HIS A 55 -11.84 -0.83 8.22
N ASP A 56 -12.04 0.46 8.08
CA ASP A 56 -10.99 1.49 8.26
C ASP A 56 -9.76 1.26 7.37
N MET A 57 -9.98 0.71 6.16
CA MET A 57 -8.95 0.47 5.19
C MET A 57 -8.84 1.67 4.24
N ILE A 58 -7.73 2.39 4.32
CA ILE A 58 -7.45 3.53 3.43
C ILE A 58 -7.29 3.03 2.00
N LEU A 59 -7.99 3.69 1.08
CA LEU A 59 -8.05 3.36 -0.35
C LEU A 59 -6.99 4.14 -1.14
N GLY A 60 -6.67 3.63 -2.31
CA GLY A 60 -5.73 4.22 -3.25
C GLY A 60 -4.39 3.51 -3.21
N HIS A 61 -4.09 2.78 -4.29
CA HIS A 61 -2.90 1.97 -4.45
C HIS A 61 -2.07 2.36 -5.68
N GLU A 62 -2.35 3.50 -6.25
CA GLU A 62 -1.60 4.09 -7.36
C GLU A 62 -1.28 5.55 -7.01
N ALA A 63 -0.02 5.82 -6.74
CA ALA A 63 0.38 7.14 -6.28
C ALA A 63 1.76 7.56 -6.80
N VAL A 64 1.99 8.86 -6.76
CA VAL A 64 3.34 9.42 -6.73
C VAL A 64 3.54 10.10 -5.40
N GLY A 65 4.73 10.03 -4.86
CA GLY A 65 5.02 10.58 -3.55
C GLY A 65 6.50 10.91 -3.35
N GLU A 66 6.77 11.44 -2.18
CA GLU A 66 8.11 11.77 -1.73
C GLU A 66 8.48 10.91 -0.54
N VAL A 67 9.65 10.31 -0.57
CA VAL A 67 10.19 9.53 0.54
C VAL A 67 10.49 10.47 1.70
N VAL A 68 9.89 10.22 2.85
CA VAL A 68 10.07 11.03 4.07
C VAL A 68 10.84 10.30 5.17
N GLU A 69 10.91 8.97 5.10
CA GLU A 69 11.67 8.14 6.02
C GLU A 69 12.11 6.86 5.32
N THR A 70 13.29 6.34 5.65
CA THR A 70 13.78 5.05 5.15
C THR A 70 14.31 4.21 6.31
N GLY A 71 14.08 2.90 6.23
CA GLY A 71 14.68 1.93 7.13
C GLY A 71 16.20 1.83 6.93
N GLU A 72 16.88 1.36 7.95
CA GLU A 72 18.36 1.30 8.01
C GLU A 72 19.01 0.41 6.95
N LEU A 73 18.25 -0.57 6.41
CA LEU A 73 18.72 -1.51 5.38
C LEU A 73 18.32 -1.11 3.96
N VAL A 74 17.58 -0.01 3.78
CA VAL A 74 17.22 0.52 2.47
C VAL A 74 18.43 1.20 1.85
N LYS A 75 18.83 0.77 0.63
CA LYS A 75 20.04 1.26 -0.05
C LYS A 75 19.76 2.16 -1.25
N ASP A 76 18.65 1.90 -1.94
CA ASP A 76 18.38 2.50 -3.26
C ASP A 76 17.43 3.68 -3.22
N LEU A 77 16.92 4.02 -2.03
CA LEU A 77 16.04 5.16 -1.77
C LEU A 77 16.60 6.02 -0.66
N LYS A 78 16.40 7.32 -0.78
CA LYS A 78 16.76 8.31 0.26
C LYS A 78 15.63 9.29 0.48
N VAL A 79 15.60 9.89 1.65
CA VAL A 79 14.64 10.96 1.98
C VAL A 79 14.76 12.10 0.95
N GLY A 80 13.62 12.55 0.44
CA GLY A 80 13.49 13.53 -0.61
C GLY A 80 13.34 12.97 -2.02
N ASP A 81 13.58 11.69 -2.23
CA ASP A 81 13.35 11.06 -3.54
C ASP A 81 11.85 11.07 -3.88
N LYS A 82 11.56 11.35 -5.15
CA LYS A 82 10.21 11.22 -5.70
C LYS A 82 10.06 9.86 -6.33
N VAL A 83 9.00 9.16 -5.95
CA VAL A 83 8.78 7.77 -6.32
C VAL A 83 7.37 7.54 -6.84
N ILE A 84 7.22 6.53 -7.65
CA ILE A 84 5.93 5.95 -8.03
C ILE A 84 5.64 4.81 -7.05
N VAL A 85 4.44 4.84 -6.45
CA VAL A 85 3.95 3.76 -5.60
C VAL A 85 3.10 2.83 -6.48
N PRO A 86 3.55 1.59 -6.74
CA PRO A 86 2.81 0.65 -7.57
C PRO A 86 1.67 -0.01 -6.79
N ALA A 87 0.70 -0.54 -7.52
CA ALA A 87 -0.43 -1.26 -6.94
C ALA A 87 -0.04 -2.56 -6.21
N ILE A 88 1.07 -3.17 -6.59
CA ILE A 88 1.55 -4.43 -6.03
C ILE A 88 3.00 -4.28 -5.60
N THR A 89 3.29 -4.64 -4.36
CA THR A 89 4.66 -4.74 -3.86
C THR A 89 5.02 -6.21 -3.70
N PRO A 90 6.01 -6.73 -4.46
CA PRO A 90 6.41 -8.13 -4.37
C PRO A 90 7.09 -8.47 -3.04
N ASP A 91 7.01 -9.73 -2.65
CA ASP A 91 7.93 -10.30 -1.67
C ASP A 91 9.24 -10.67 -2.38
N TRP A 92 10.23 -9.80 -2.31
CA TRP A 92 11.52 -9.99 -2.95
C TRP A 92 12.33 -11.15 -2.40
N GLY A 93 11.97 -11.68 -1.23
CA GLY A 93 12.54 -12.89 -0.65
C GLY A 93 11.98 -14.18 -1.24
N SER A 94 10.91 -14.12 -2.04
CA SER A 94 10.30 -15.29 -2.67
C SER A 94 11.09 -15.78 -3.89
N LEU A 95 10.99 -17.07 -4.19
CA LEU A 95 11.61 -17.66 -5.38
C LEU A 95 10.98 -17.10 -6.67
N GLU A 96 9.69 -16.85 -6.66
CA GLU A 96 8.96 -16.29 -7.79
C GLU A 96 9.49 -14.90 -8.14
N ALA A 97 9.69 -14.03 -7.15
CA ALA A 97 10.23 -12.69 -7.39
C ALA A 97 11.68 -12.73 -7.89
N GLN A 98 12.50 -13.61 -7.33
CA GLN A 98 13.89 -13.83 -7.76
C GLN A 98 13.97 -14.42 -9.16
N GLY A 99 12.99 -15.22 -9.57
CA GLY A 99 12.86 -15.77 -10.92
C GLY A 99 12.29 -14.80 -11.96
N GLY A 100 11.96 -13.58 -11.59
CA GLY A 100 11.36 -12.57 -12.46
C GLY A 100 9.83 -12.58 -12.51
N TYR A 101 9.18 -13.39 -11.70
CA TYR A 101 7.72 -13.50 -11.59
C TYR A 101 7.18 -12.78 -10.34
N SER A 102 7.59 -11.54 -10.15
CA SER A 102 7.30 -10.77 -8.94
C SER A 102 5.80 -10.60 -8.63
N MET A 103 4.95 -10.59 -9.66
CA MET A 103 3.50 -10.52 -9.49
C MET A 103 2.90 -11.75 -8.79
N HIS A 104 3.59 -12.87 -8.82
CA HIS A 104 3.13 -14.14 -8.26
C HIS A 104 3.79 -14.48 -6.93
N SER A 105 4.53 -13.54 -6.35
CA SER A 105 5.24 -13.78 -5.10
C SER A 105 4.28 -14.09 -3.95
N GLY A 106 4.42 -15.29 -3.37
CA GLY A 106 3.56 -15.76 -2.30
C GLY A 106 2.09 -16.02 -2.66
N GLY A 107 1.79 -16.22 -3.97
CA GLY A 107 0.44 -16.40 -4.50
C GLY A 107 -0.21 -15.11 -4.97
N MET A 108 -1.37 -15.24 -5.59
CA MET A 108 -2.05 -14.15 -6.31
C MET A 108 -2.36 -12.89 -5.45
N LEU A 109 -2.47 -13.04 -4.15
CA LEU A 109 -2.76 -11.93 -3.24
C LEU A 109 -1.57 -11.54 -2.33
N ALA A 110 -0.40 -12.12 -2.51
CA ALA A 110 0.71 -11.90 -1.59
C ALA A 110 1.27 -10.48 -1.69
N GLY A 111 1.38 -9.92 -2.89
CA GLY A 111 1.76 -8.53 -3.07
C GLY A 111 0.80 -7.58 -2.36
N TRP A 112 -0.49 -7.82 -2.48
CA TRP A 112 -1.53 -7.07 -1.76
C TRP A 112 -1.43 -7.25 -0.25
N LYS A 113 -1.23 -8.48 0.19
CA LYS A 113 -1.04 -8.80 1.60
C LYS A 113 0.16 -8.07 2.18
N PHE A 114 1.22 -7.97 1.40
CA PHE A 114 2.48 -7.40 1.84
C PHE A 114 2.48 -5.88 1.86
N SER A 115 1.91 -5.23 0.85
CA SER A 115 1.91 -3.77 0.73
C SER A 115 0.63 -3.11 1.20
N ASN A 116 -0.52 -3.68 0.85
CA ASN A 116 -1.78 -2.98 0.93
C ASN A 116 -2.55 -3.29 2.21
N PHE A 117 -2.19 -4.37 2.90
CA PHE A 117 -2.85 -4.76 4.15
C PHE A 117 -2.00 -4.54 5.39
N LYS A 118 -0.77 -4.11 5.21
CA LYS A 118 0.05 -3.68 6.33
C LYS A 118 -0.58 -2.41 6.91
N ASP A 119 -0.87 -2.45 8.19
CA ASP A 119 -1.48 -1.35 8.94
C ASP A 119 -2.82 -0.84 8.39
N GLY A 120 -3.52 -1.68 7.60
CA GLY A 120 -4.83 -1.36 7.06
C GLY A 120 -4.83 -0.27 6.00
N VAL A 121 -3.82 -0.23 5.16
CA VAL A 121 -3.73 0.60 3.96
C VAL A 121 -3.87 -0.29 2.73
N PHE A 122 -4.67 0.17 1.77
CA PHE A 122 -4.88 -0.50 0.48
C PHE A 122 -4.10 0.16 -0.63
#